data_e2643a157bf550418da14dc0b0c223bd
#
_entry.id   e2643a157bf550418da14dc0b0c223bd
#
_cell.length_a   1.000
_cell.length_b   1.000
_cell.length_c   1.000
_cell.angle_alpha   90.00
_cell.angle_beta   90.00
_cell.angle_gamma   90.00
#
_symmetry.space_group_name_H-M   'P 1'
#
loop_
_entity.id
_entity.type
_entity.pdbx_description
1 polymer ?
#
loop_
_entity_poly.entity_id
_entity_poly.type
_entity_poly.pdbx_seq_one_letter_code
_entity_poly.pdbx_strand_id
1 'polypeptide(L)'
;MKTLQTLLAAFALSSLPGTSSPDTAKTDNPISILDRHEILDLLSRYSHTWDSKDARGWSDLFVKDGVWANYFEGTVNQSLRSNRERLAFAKELQGSFRKRGVVTRHHQTNTLLTKDTDGSIRGETVFSVIWQYASDPVPKLMHSGIYRDLYVKTKHGWRFKLREVRFDHKLVENKK
;
A
#
# COMPACT_ATOMS: atom_id res chain seq x y z
N MET A 1 56.96 27.70 -33.40
CA MET A 1 56.87 27.79 -31.91
C MET A 1 55.77 28.80 -31.59
N LYS A 2 54.57 28.35 -31.22
CA LYS A 2 53.45 29.22 -30.78
C LYS A 2 53.12 28.84 -29.36
N THR A 3 53.35 29.78 -28.48
CA THR A 3 53.13 29.73 -27.03
C THR A 3 51.63 29.71 -26.72
N LEU A 4 51.17 28.70 -26.00
CA LEU A 4 49.81 28.57 -25.50
C LEU A 4 49.69 29.35 -24.19
N GLN A 5 48.93 30.44 -24.17
CA GLN A 5 48.57 31.19 -22.94
C GLN A 5 47.37 30.56 -22.29
N THR A 6 47.56 30.10 -21.05
CA THR A 6 46.52 29.55 -20.22
C THR A 6 45.76 30.69 -19.54
N LEU A 7 44.49 30.87 -19.88
CA LEU A 7 43.57 31.80 -19.21
C LEU A 7 42.99 31.10 -17.96
N LEU A 8 43.39 31.55 -16.76
CA LEU A 8 42.73 31.20 -15.52
C LEU A 8 41.49 32.09 -15.36
N ALA A 9 40.29 31.50 -15.50
CA ALA A 9 39.04 32.15 -15.13
C ALA A 9 38.77 31.92 -13.64
N ALA A 10 38.82 33.00 -12.85
CA ALA A 10 38.39 32.98 -11.45
C ALA A 10 36.87 32.94 -11.38
N PHE A 11 36.31 31.84 -10.90
CA PHE A 11 34.89 31.76 -10.57
C PHE A 11 34.65 32.44 -9.23
N ALA A 12 33.98 33.56 -9.24
CA ALA A 12 33.46 34.22 -8.04
C ALA A 12 32.26 33.41 -7.55
N LEU A 13 32.35 32.80 -6.35
CA LEU A 13 31.23 32.19 -5.64
C LEU A 13 30.30 33.31 -5.17
N SER A 14 29.23 33.58 -5.91
CA SER A 14 28.11 34.38 -5.42
C SER A 14 27.29 33.52 -4.46
N SER A 15 27.23 33.90 -3.19
CA SER A 15 26.36 33.33 -2.16
C SER A 15 24.91 33.49 -2.58
N LEU A 16 24.24 32.39 -2.93
CA LEU A 16 22.79 32.32 -3.13
C LEU A 16 22.10 32.58 -1.76
N PRO A 17 21.02 33.38 -1.70
CA PRO A 17 20.24 33.52 -0.49
C PRO A 17 19.63 32.16 -0.16
N GLY A 18 19.79 31.74 1.10
CA GLY A 18 19.28 30.48 1.61
C GLY A 18 17.76 30.38 1.38
N THR A 19 17.34 29.44 0.53
CA THR A 19 15.98 28.98 0.49
C THR A 19 15.74 28.21 1.78
N SER A 20 15.00 28.82 2.71
CA SER A 20 14.45 28.10 3.86
C SER A 20 13.59 26.95 3.32
N SER A 21 14.06 25.71 3.48
CA SER A 21 13.24 24.53 3.30
C SER A 21 11.97 24.68 4.14
N PRO A 22 10.77 24.35 3.62
CA PRO A 22 9.59 24.37 4.45
C PRO A 22 9.83 23.42 5.63
N ASP A 23 9.75 23.99 6.83
CA ASP A 23 9.84 23.28 8.10
C ASP A 23 8.73 22.22 8.10
N THR A 24 9.07 20.99 7.76
CA THR A 24 8.16 19.87 7.97
C THR A 24 8.00 19.75 9.46
N ALA A 25 6.87 20.24 9.98
CA ALA A 25 6.49 20.12 11.37
C ALA A 25 6.76 18.67 11.81
N LYS A 26 7.86 18.46 12.54
CA LYS A 26 8.15 17.21 13.24
C LYS A 26 6.98 17.02 14.20
N THR A 27 6.13 16.04 13.93
CA THR A 27 5.17 15.59 14.92
C THR A 27 5.96 15.16 16.15
N ASP A 28 5.78 15.82 17.29
CA ASP A 28 6.49 15.58 18.55
C ASP A 28 6.22 14.17 19.14
N ASN A 29 5.61 13.27 18.39
CA ASN A 29 5.26 11.92 18.81
C ASN A 29 5.64 10.87 17.74
N PRO A 30 6.91 10.46 17.66
CA PRO A 30 7.37 9.51 16.66
C PRO A 30 6.68 8.15 16.83
N ILE A 31 6.49 7.44 15.70
CA ILE A 31 6.04 6.04 15.70
C ILE A 31 7.15 5.19 16.33
N SER A 32 6.81 4.42 17.37
CA SER A 32 7.78 3.50 17.98
C SER A 32 8.23 2.43 16.97
N ILE A 33 9.43 1.90 17.18
CA ILE A 33 9.94 0.80 16.34
C ILE A 33 9.00 -0.41 16.42
N LEU A 34 8.50 -0.71 17.61
CA LEU A 34 7.57 -1.83 17.82
C LEU A 34 6.25 -1.62 17.04
N ASP A 35 5.63 -0.44 17.15
CA ASP A 35 4.40 -0.14 16.41
C ASP A 35 4.61 -0.24 14.89
N ARG A 36 5.76 0.25 14.41
CA ARG A 36 6.12 0.11 12.99
C ARG A 36 6.23 -1.36 12.57
N HIS A 37 6.91 -2.20 13.34
CA HIS A 37 7.02 -3.63 13.06
C HIS A 37 5.66 -4.32 13.09
N GLU A 38 4.82 -4.07 14.08
CA GLU A 38 3.49 -4.67 14.18
C GLU A 38 2.61 -4.29 12.97
N ILE A 39 2.73 -3.05 12.47
CA ILE A 39 2.00 -2.61 11.26
C ILE A 39 2.55 -3.29 10.01
N LEU A 40 3.87 -3.42 9.85
CA LEU A 40 4.46 -4.13 8.72
C LEU A 40 4.09 -5.63 8.73
N ASP A 41 4.00 -6.24 9.91
CA ASP A 41 3.48 -7.60 10.06
C ASP A 41 1.99 -7.69 9.67
N LEU A 42 1.18 -6.67 10.03
CA LEU A 42 -0.23 -6.62 9.61
C LEU A 42 -0.36 -6.55 8.09
N LEU A 43 0.49 -5.76 7.41
CA LEU A 43 0.56 -5.69 5.95
C LEU A 43 0.93 -7.05 5.35
N SER A 44 1.92 -7.72 5.92
CA SER A 44 2.34 -9.05 5.48
C SER A 44 1.22 -10.08 5.63
N ARG A 45 0.54 -10.08 6.78
CA ARG A 45 -0.62 -10.96 7.03
C ARG A 45 -1.76 -10.71 6.05
N TYR A 46 -2.00 -9.46 5.64
CA TYR A 46 -3.00 -9.13 4.64
C TYR A 46 -2.72 -9.85 3.32
N SER A 47 -1.49 -9.79 2.81
CA SER A 47 -1.08 -10.52 1.62
C SER A 47 -1.21 -12.03 1.79
N HIS A 48 -0.64 -12.58 2.87
CA HIS A 48 -0.62 -14.02 3.12
C HIS A 48 -2.02 -14.62 3.27
N THR A 49 -2.91 -14.00 4.03
CA THR A 49 -4.28 -14.50 4.23
C THR A 49 -5.10 -14.44 2.94
N TRP A 50 -4.91 -13.38 2.14
CA TRP A 50 -5.56 -13.30 0.83
C TRP A 50 -5.05 -14.37 -0.13
N ASP A 51 -3.74 -14.49 -0.26
CA ASP A 51 -3.09 -15.40 -1.22
C ASP A 51 -3.29 -16.86 -0.87
N SER A 52 -3.35 -17.20 0.42
CA SER A 52 -3.70 -18.55 0.90
C SER A 52 -5.20 -18.87 0.85
N LYS A 53 -6.04 -17.88 0.48
CA LYS A 53 -7.50 -18.01 0.44
C LYS A 53 -8.11 -18.20 1.85
N ASP A 54 -7.51 -17.61 2.88
CA ASP A 54 -8.06 -17.55 4.23
C ASP A 54 -8.97 -16.30 4.38
N ALA A 55 -10.22 -16.44 3.97
CA ALA A 55 -11.20 -15.38 3.98
C ALA A 55 -11.49 -14.85 5.40
N ARG A 56 -11.46 -15.74 6.41
CA ARG A 56 -11.68 -15.34 7.80
C ARG A 56 -10.47 -14.58 8.34
N GLY A 57 -9.27 -15.15 8.23
CA GLY A 57 -8.04 -14.50 8.66
C GLY A 57 -7.90 -13.12 8.03
N TRP A 58 -8.19 -12.97 6.72
CA TRP A 58 -8.17 -11.67 6.04
C TRP A 58 -9.19 -10.68 6.62
N SER A 59 -10.45 -11.11 6.83
CA SER A 59 -11.49 -10.23 7.39
C SER A 59 -11.20 -9.78 8.82
N ASP A 60 -10.55 -10.63 9.62
CA ASP A 60 -10.22 -10.39 11.03
C ASP A 60 -9.00 -9.45 11.23
N LEU A 61 -8.31 -9.05 10.15
CA LEU A 61 -7.28 -8.02 10.19
C LEU A 61 -7.85 -6.61 10.39
N PHE A 62 -9.15 -6.45 10.22
CA PHE A 62 -9.86 -5.18 10.40
C PHE A 62 -10.55 -5.13 11.76
N VAL A 63 -10.75 -3.92 12.29
CA VAL A 63 -11.71 -3.73 13.40
C VAL A 63 -13.12 -4.05 12.92
N LYS A 64 -14.05 -4.30 13.85
CA LYS A 64 -15.44 -4.71 13.55
C LYS A 64 -16.12 -3.80 12.52
N ASP A 65 -15.99 -2.49 12.68
CA ASP A 65 -16.54 -1.43 11.83
C ASP A 65 -15.48 -0.86 10.86
N GLY A 66 -14.38 -1.58 10.64
CA GLY A 66 -13.36 -1.20 9.67
C GLY A 66 -13.90 -1.24 8.24
N VAL A 67 -13.32 -0.41 7.39
CA VAL A 67 -13.73 -0.26 5.98
C VAL A 67 -12.64 -0.79 5.06
N TRP A 68 -13.03 -1.60 4.10
CA TRP A 68 -12.23 -1.90 2.92
C TRP A 68 -12.96 -1.33 1.70
N ALA A 69 -12.26 -0.55 0.88
CA ALA A 69 -12.82 0.01 -0.35
C ALA A 69 -11.81 -0.06 -1.49
N ASN A 70 -12.29 -0.25 -2.72
CA ASN A 70 -11.44 -0.15 -3.89
C ASN A 70 -11.89 0.99 -4.82
N TYR A 71 -10.91 1.56 -5.50
CA TYR A 71 -11.05 2.71 -6.36
C TYR A 71 -10.39 2.44 -7.71
N PHE A 72 -11.11 2.81 -8.79
CA PHE A 72 -10.56 2.89 -10.13
C PHE A 72 -10.73 4.33 -10.63
N GLU A 73 -9.63 4.91 -11.13
CA GLU A 73 -9.65 6.29 -11.67
C GLU A 73 -10.28 7.30 -10.69
N GLY A 74 -9.97 7.15 -9.40
CA GLY A 74 -10.48 8.01 -8.34
C GLY A 74 -11.93 7.75 -7.91
N THR A 75 -12.67 6.88 -8.61
CA THR A 75 -14.06 6.55 -8.28
C THR A 75 -14.13 5.28 -7.43
N VAL A 76 -14.94 5.31 -6.36
CA VAL A 76 -15.23 4.12 -5.56
C VAL A 76 -15.98 3.09 -6.42
N ASN A 77 -15.41 1.90 -6.53
CA ASN A 77 -16.06 0.78 -7.19
C ASN A 77 -16.81 -0.11 -6.19
N GLN A 78 -16.21 -0.35 -5.03
CA GLN A 78 -16.81 -1.17 -3.96
C GLN A 78 -16.38 -0.66 -2.58
N SER A 79 -17.27 -0.78 -1.59
CA SER A 79 -16.97 -0.47 -0.19
C SER A 79 -17.63 -1.50 0.73
N LEU A 80 -16.83 -2.10 1.61
CA LEU A 80 -17.24 -3.11 2.59
C LEU A 80 -17.04 -2.53 3.99
N ARG A 81 -18.13 -2.32 4.73
CA ARG A 81 -18.14 -1.52 5.98
C ARG A 81 -18.33 -2.37 7.25
N SER A 82 -18.44 -3.68 7.10
CA SER A 82 -18.63 -4.60 8.21
C SER A 82 -17.82 -5.89 8.03
N ASN A 83 -17.52 -6.57 9.14
CA ASN A 83 -16.87 -7.88 9.08
C ASN A 83 -17.70 -8.88 8.24
N ARG A 84 -19.04 -8.84 8.33
CA ARG A 84 -19.92 -9.71 7.54
C ARG A 84 -19.76 -9.50 6.05
N GLU A 85 -19.73 -8.24 5.60
CA GLU A 85 -19.55 -7.90 4.19
C GLU A 85 -18.17 -8.29 3.68
N ARG A 86 -17.11 -7.97 4.44
CA ARG A 86 -15.74 -8.36 4.09
C ARG A 86 -15.59 -9.87 3.99
N LEU A 87 -16.12 -10.62 4.96
CA LEU A 87 -16.04 -12.08 4.96
C LEU A 87 -16.83 -12.70 3.80
N ALA A 88 -18.02 -12.18 3.48
CA ALA A 88 -18.82 -12.65 2.35
C ALA A 88 -18.07 -12.42 1.02
N PHE A 89 -17.60 -11.21 0.79
CA PHE A 89 -16.81 -10.85 -0.38
C PHE A 89 -15.55 -11.72 -0.54
N ALA A 90 -14.78 -11.89 0.54
CA ALA A 90 -13.56 -12.68 0.50
C ALA A 90 -13.86 -14.16 0.19
N LYS A 91 -14.90 -14.75 0.80
CA LYS A 91 -15.31 -16.12 0.51
C LYS A 91 -15.71 -16.32 -0.95
N GLU A 92 -16.49 -15.41 -1.51
CA GLU A 92 -16.94 -15.46 -2.90
C GLU A 92 -15.75 -15.38 -3.87
N LEU A 93 -14.95 -14.32 -3.75
CA LEU A 93 -13.84 -14.06 -4.68
C LEU A 93 -12.73 -15.13 -4.58
N GLN A 94 -12.31 -15.47 -3.36
CA GLN A 94 -11.32 -16.52 -3.13
C GLN A 94 -11.85 -17.91 -3.54
N GLY A 95 -13.15 -18.16 -3.36
CA GLY A 95 -13.81 -19.36 -3.86
C GLY A 95 -13.78 -19.45 -5.39
N SER A 96 -14.02 -18.35 -6.08
CA SER A 96 -13.88 -18.23 -7.53
C SER A 96 -12.42 -18.49 -7.98
N PHE A 97 -11.44 -17.95 -7.28
CA PHE A 97 -10.02 -18.19 -7.57
C PHE A 97 -9.63 -19.67 -7.41
N ARG A 98 -10.11 -20.33 -6.34
CA ARG A 98 -9.89 -21.77 -6.17
C ARG A 98 -10.47 -22.58 -7.34
N LYS A 99 -11.73 -22.32 -7.72
CA LYS A 99 -12.40 -23.02 -8.83
C LYS A 99 -11.67 -22.87 -10.15
N ARG A 100 -11.06 -21.68 -10.39
CA ARG A 100 -10.32 -21.36 -11.62
C ARG A 100 -8.83 -21.72 -11.56
N GLY A 101 -8.34 -22.29 -10.44
CA GLY A 101 -6.92 -22.59 -10.25
C GLY A 101 -6.02 -21.35 -10.26
N VAL A 102 -6.53 -20.19 -9.78
CA VAL A 102 -5.75 -18.96 -9.78
C VAL A 102 -4.88 -18.86 -8.53
N VAL A 103 -3.57 -18.78 -8.75
CA VAL A 103 -2.59 -18.40 -7.72
C VAL A 103 -2.40 -16.89 -7.77
N THR A 104 -2.44 -16.25 -6.62
CA THR A 104 -2.19 -14.81 -6.49
C THR A 104 -0.98 -14.56 -5.60
N ARG A 105 -0.24 -13.47 -5.86
CA ARG A 105 0.82 -12.95 -4.97
C ARG A 105 0.70 -11.44 -4.89
N HIS A 106 0.49 -10.96 -3.65
CA HIS A 106 0.44 -9.54 -3.33
C HIS A 106 1.81 -9.10 -2.81
N HIS A 107 2.44 -8.20 -3.54
CA HIS A 107 3.68 -7.55 -3.12
C HIS A 107 3.34 -6.16 -2.58
N GLN A 108 3.82 -5.85 -1.38
CA GLN A 108 3.66 -4.56 -0.72
C GLN A 108 5.04 -4.01 -0.39
N THR A 109 5.33 -2.78 -0.82
CA THR A 109 6.65 -2.15 -0.69
C THR A 109 6.51 -0.65 -0.42
N ASN A 110 7.63 0.00 -0.08
CA ASN A 110 7.73 1.46 0.03
C ASN A 110 6.65 2.06 0.96
N THR A 111 6.48 1.47 2.14
CA THR A 111 5.49 1.90 3.13
C THR A 111 5.95 3.16 3.85
N LEU A 112 5.17 4.24 3.75
CA LEU A 112 5.28 5.44 4.55
C LEU A 112 4.23 5.39 5.66
N LEU A 113 4.62 5.74 6.89
CA LEU A 113 3.74 5.79 8.06
C LEU A 113 3.82 7.15 8.72
N THR A 114 2.65 7.72 9.04
CA THR A 114 2.50 8.99 9.75
C THR A 114 1.56 8.80 10.93
N LYS A 115 1.95 9.26 12.13
CA LYS A 115 1.14 9.16 13.33
C LYS A 115 0.26 10.40 13.46
N ASP A 116 -1.02 10.21 13.73
CA ASP A 116 -1.97 11.27 14.03
C ASP A 116 -1.99 11.62 15.53
N THR A 117 -2.56 12.77 15.87
CA THR A 117 -2.62 13.28 17.25
C THR A 117 -3.47 12.41 18.16
N ASP A 118 -4.45 11.67 17.61
CA ASP A 118 -5.30 10.72 18.35
C ASP A 118 -4.63 9.35 18.58
N GLY A 119 -3.38 9.18 18.14
CA GLY A 119 -2.61 7.95 18.27
C GLY A 119 -2.85 6.93 17.16
N SER A 120 -3.77 7.18 16.23
CA SER A 120 -3.90 6.38 15.01
C SER A 120 -2.69 6.59 14.09
N ILE A 121 -2.48 5.67 13.13
CA ILE A 121 -1.40 5.77 12.17
C ILE A 121 -1.97 5.68 10.77
N ARG A 122 -1.64 6.64 9.92
CA ARG A 122 -1.89 6.56 8.47
C ARG A 122 -0.72 5.90 7.77
N GLY A 123 -1.04 5.16 6.70
CA GLY A 123 -0.03 4.54 5.83
C GLY A 123 -0.34 4.73 4.37
N GLU A 124 0.72 4.87 3.59
CA GLU A 124 0.69 4.72 2.13
C GLU A 124 1.68 3.62 1.76
N THR A 125 1.21 2.62 1.00
CA THR A 125 2.02 1.46 0.61
C THR A 125 1.82 1.17 -0.86
N VAL A 126 2.90 1.14 -1.63
CA VAL A 126 2.86 0.70 -3.03
C VAL A 126 2.57 -0.79 -3.08
N PHE A 127 1.69 -1.21 -3.98
CA PHE A 127 1.42 -2.63 -4.18
C PHE A 127 1.46 -3.03 -5.65
N SER A 128 1.76 -4.32 -5.86
CA SER A 128 1.52 -5.01 -7.12
C SER A 128 0.94 -6.41 -6.86
N VAL A 129 0.14 -6.90 -7.80
CA VAL A 129 -0.49 -8.22 -7.68
C VAL A 129 -0.17 -9.04 -8.93
N ILE A 130 0.39 -10.21 -8.70
CA ILE A 130 0.67 -11.20 -9.72
C ILE A 130 -0.44 -12.26 -9.68
N TRP A 131 -0.92 -12.64 -10.86
CA TRP A 131 -1.79 -13.82 -11.02
C TRP A 131 -1.13 -14.83 -11.94
N GLN A 132 -1.41 -16.10 -11.67
CA GLN A 132 -1.07 -17.20 -12.55
C GLN A 132 -2.21 -18.25 -12.52
N TYR A 133 -2.78 -18.55 -13.69
CA TYR A 133 -3.68 -19.67 -13.86
C TYR A 133 -2.87 -20.95 -14.06
N ALA A 134 -3.47 -22.12 -13.78
CA ALA A 134 -2.79 -23.40 -13.98
C ALA A 134 -2.34 -23.62 -15.44
N SER A 135 -3.03 -22.98 -16.40
CA SER A 135 -2.69 -23.04 -17.83
C SER A 135 -1.65 -22.01 -18.27
N ASP A 136 -1.30 -21.04 -17.40
CA ASP A 136 -0.35 -20.00 -17.78
C ASP A 136 1.10 -20.48 -17.65
N PRO A 137 1.92 -20.33 -18.68
CA PRO A 137 3.34 -20.72 -18.62
C PRO A 137 4.16 -19.79 -17.70
N VAL A 138 3.71 -18.55 -17.49
CA VAL A 138 4.40 -17.53 -16.66
C VAL A 138 3.41 -16.75 -15.82
N PRO A 139 3.83 -16.25 -14.64
CA PRO A 139 3.03 -15.31 -13.86
C PRO A 139 2.82 -13.99 -14.61
N LYS A 140 1.66 -13.36 -14.42
CA LYS A 140 1.31 -12.06 -15.04
C LYS A 140 1.09 -11.00 -13.98
N LEU A 141 1.70 -9.83 -14.16
CA LEU A 141 1.36 -8.65 -13.38
C LEU A 141 -0.05 -8.21 -13.78
N MET A 142 -1.00 -8.26 -12.83
CA MET A 142 -2.41 -7.95 -13.08
C MET A 142 -2.81 -6.58 -12.58
N HIS A 143 -2.24 -6.13 -11.46
CA HIS A 143 -2.59 -4.87 -10.82
C HIS A 143 -1.38 -4.21 -10.22
N SER A 144 -1.41 -2.87 -10.20
CA SER A 144 -0.55 -2.05 -9.37
C SER A 144 -1.36 -0.88 -8.80
N GLY A 145 -0.81 -0.22 -7.79
CA GLY A 145 -1.46 0.91 -7.17
C GLY A 145 -0.90 1.24 -5.79
N ILE A 146 -1.69 2.00 -5.04
CA ILE A 146 -1.37 2.44 -3.69
C ILE A 146 -2.47 2.03 -2.72
N TYR A 147 -2.10 1.39 -1.61
CA TYR A 147 -2.96 1.29 -0.44
C TYR A 147 -2.86 2.59 0.36
N ARG A 148 -4.01 3.15 0.75
CA ARG A 148 -4.12 4.20 1.76
C ARG A 148 -4.84 3.65 2.96
N ASP A 149 -4.16 3.67 4.09
CA ASP A 149 -4.59 2.96 5.28
C ASP A 149 -4.74 3.90 6.47
N LEU A 150 -5.70 3.56 7.34
CA LEU A 150 -5.77 4.05 8.72
C LEU A 150 -5.69 2.84 9.65
N TYR A 151 -4.69 2.85 10.53
CA TYR A 151 -4.49 1.82 11.53
C TYR A 151 -4.86 2.33 12.91
N VAL A 152 -5.47 1.45 13.72
CA VAL A 152 -5.78 1.72 15.12
C VAL A 152 -5.25 0.58 15.99
N LYS A 153 -4.74 0.94 17.19
CA LYS A 153 -4.23 -0.04 18.14
C LYS A 153 -5.40 -0.57 18.99
N THR A 154 -5.52 -1.88 19.06
CA THR A 154 -6.52 -2.59 19.86
C THR A 154 -5.84 -3.43 20.95
N LYS A 155 -6.60 -4.04 21.85
CA LYS A 155 -6.05 -5.00 22.81
C LYS A 155 -5.41 -6.25 22.17
N HIS A 156 -5.67 -6.47 20.89
CA HIS A 156 -5.13 -7.58 20.10
C HIS A 156 -4.09 -7.12 19.05
N GLY A 157 -3.43 -5.96 19.26
CA GLY A 157 -2.48 -5.35 18.34
C GLY A 157 -3.13 -4.44 17.30
N TRP A 158 -2.35 -3.99 16.35
CA TRP A 158 -2.80 -3.08 15.28
C TRP A 158 -3.80 -3.75 14.34
N ARG A 159 -4.79 -2.98 13.86
CA ARG A 159 -5.83 -3.41 12.92
C ARG A 159 -6.12 -2.30 11.91
N PHE A 160 -6.59 -2.68 10.73
CA PHE A 160 -7.13 -1.73 9.77
C PHE A 160 -8.45 -1.14 10.28
N LYS A 161 -8.52 0.17 10.38
CA LYS A 161 -9.77 0.94 10.49
C LYS A 161 -10.30 1.28 9.11
N LEU A 162 -9.38 1.59 8.19
CA LEU A 162 -9.66 1.83 6.77
C LEU A 162 -8.53 1.22 5.95
N ARG A 163 -8.86 0.58 4.84
CA ARG A 163 -7.96 0.31 3.72
C ARG A 163 -8.63 0.72 2.42
N GLU A 164 -8.04 1.67 1.73
CA GLU A 164 -8.38 2.03 0.36
C GLU A 164 -7.39 1.36 -0.60
N VAL A 165 -7.91 0.61 -1.54
CA VAL A 165 -7.14 -0.02 -2.63
C VAL A 165 -7.30 0.87 -3.86
N ARG A 166 -6.33 1.71 -4.14
CA ARG A 166 -6.34 2.65 -5.26
C ARG A 166 -5.53 2.07 -6.40
N PHE A 167 -6.21 1.54 -7.40
CA PHE A 167 -5.58 1.00 -8.60
C PHE A 167 -5.10 2.15 -9.50
N ASP A 168 -3.94 1.95 -10.15
CA ASP A 168 -3.38 2.93 -11.10
C ASP A 168 -4.27 3.08 -12.33
N HIS A 169 -4.82 1.95 -12.82
CA HIS A 169 -5.71 1.95 -13.98
C HIS A 169 -6.88 0.98 -13.78
N LYS A 170 -7.98 1.25 -14.47
CA LYS A 170 -9.11 0.33 -14.56
C LYS A 170 -8.67 -0.93 -15.32
N LEU A 171 -9.11 -2.10 -14.82
CA LEU A 171 -8.93 -3.33 -15.55
C LEU A 171 -9.62 -3.23 -16.91
N VAL A 172 -8.85 -3.37 -17.97
CA VAL A 172 -9.40 -3.62 -19.30
C VAL A 172 -9.79 -5.10 -19.33
N GLU A 173 -11.07 -5.42 -19.27
CA GLU A 173 -11.54 -6.75 -19.62
C GLU A 173 -11.16 -7.00 -21.08
N ASN A 174 -10.19 -7.86 -21.32
CA ASN A 174 -9.97 -8.40 -22.66
C ASN A 174 -11.21 -9.21 -23.02
N LYS A 175 -12.17 -8.58 -23.68
CA LYS A 175 -13.25 -9.30 -24.37
C LYS A 175 -12.57 -10.19 -25.39
N LYS A 176 -12.53 -11.49 -25.10
CA LYS A 176 -12.23 -12.55 -26.08
C LYS A 176 -13.44 -12.75 -26.97
#